data_8650e62b98f04bfe977a1b5abc961f11
#
_entry.id   8650e62b98f04bfe977a1b5abc961f11
#
_cell.length_a   1.000
_cell.length_b   1.000
_cell.length_c   1.000
_cell.angle_alpha   90.00
_cell.angle_beta   90.00
_cell.angle_gamma   90.00
#
_symmetry.space_group_name_H-M   'P 1'
#
loop_
_entity.id
_entity.type
_entity.pdbx_description
1 polymer ?
#
loop_
_entity_poly.entity_id
_entity_poly.type
_entity_poly.pdbx_seq_one_letter_code
_entity_poly.pdbx_strand_id
1 'polypeptide(L)'
;MNTYKGHRNGKRRASGRSTAAGRGKGKSRRKAAVFVENTYIKWGILILAVLTLVLAVRGFLSHGGTYVNVDASEPDIDVQLLDVNPYSRPGIESNGITGIVIHYTANPGSTAQENRDYFNGLQYSQETSASSNFVVGLDGEIIQCVPTWEVAYASNDRNYDTVSIEVCHPDESGKFTDETYHSLVQLTAWLCVKFNLTADDVIRHYDVTGKNCPKYYVEHEDAWETFKENVSLAITSES
;
A
#
# COMPACT_ATOMS: atom_id res chain seq x y z
N MET A 1 25.89 4.46 -59.05
CA MET A 1 26.17 5.64 -59.90
C MET A 1 26.91 6.64 -59.08
N ASN A 2 28.12 6.74 -59.40
CA ASN A 2 29.10 7.83 -59.45
C ASN A 2 29.46 8.51 -58.14
N THR A 3 30.67 8.19 -57.68
CA THR A 3 32.06 8.55 -58.04
C THR A 3 32.27 10.07 -57.95
N TYR A 4 33.31 10.64 -57.28
CA TYR A 4 34.73 10.66 -57.54
C TYR A 4 35.40 11.53 -56.45
N LYS A 5 36.52 11.12 -55.84
CA LYS A 5 37.93 11.44 -56.08
C LYS A 5 38.20 12.97 -56.08
N GLY A 6 39.22 13.50 -55.50
CA GLY A 6 40.51 13.01 -55.05
C GLY A 6 41.54 14.15 -55.10
N HIS A 7 42.71 13.85 -54.62
CA HIS A 7 44.06 14.43 -54.88
C HIS A 7 44.51 15.63 -54.04
N ARG A 8 45.51 15.47 -53.32
CA ARG A 8 46.99 15.23 -53.44
C ARG A 8 47.82 16.50 -53.45
N ASN A 9 48.82 16.45 -52.61
CA ASN A 9 50.22 16.85 -52.73
C ASN A 9 50.65 18.27 -52.36
N GLY A 10 51.67 18.30 -51.54
CA GLY A 10 52.97 18.75 -51.92
C GLY A 10 53.94 19.03 -50.76
N LYS A 11 54.95 18.25 -50.77
CA LYS A 11 56.19 18.41 -49.99
C LYS A 11 56.92 19.71 -50.30
N ARG A 12 57.65 20.27 -49.30
CA ARG A 12 59.09 20.53 -49.49
C ARG A 12 59.80 20.97 -48.21
N ARG A 13 60.98 20.42 -48.08
CA ARG A 13 62.12 20.52 -47.17
C ARG A 13 62.80 21.89 -47.23
N ALA A 14 63.46 22.26 -46.11
CA ALA A 14 64.94 22.61 -46.02
C ALA A 14 65.16 23.17 -44.61
N SER A 15 65.95 22.62 -43.76
CA SER A 15 67.42 22.55 -43.56
C SER A 15 68.00 23.85 -43.01
N GLY A 16 68.68 23.76 -41.85
CA GLY A 16 69.63 24.76 -41.38
C GLY A 16 69.68 24.83 -39.85
N ARG A 17 70.49 24.00 -39.28
CA ARG A 17 71.80 24.14 -38.61
C ARG A 17 71.89 25.13 -37.42
N SER A 18 72.02 24.51 -36.22
CA SER A 18 73.03 24.65 -35.16
C SER A 18 73.22 26.01 -34.50
N THR A 19 73.14 26.03 -33.15
CA THR A 19 74.31 26.06 -32.26
C THR A 19 73.89 26.00 -30.80
N ALA A 20 74.49 25.18 -30.09
CA ALA A 20 75.07 25.12 -28.74
C ALA A 20 74.54 25.92 -27.58
N ALA A 21 74.40 25.17 -26.49
CA ALA A 21 74.79 25.42 -25.12
C ALA A 21 73.97 26.34 -24.25
N GLY A 22 73.37 25.71 -23.25
CA GLY A 22 72.81 26.39 -22.11
C GLY A 22 72.33 25.38 -21.05
N ARG A 23 73.27 24.88 -20.23
CA ARG A 23 73.02 23.97 -19.11
C ARG A 23 72.34 24.75 -18.00
N GLY A 24 71.01 24.77 -17.98
CA GLY A 24 70.21 25.29 -16.90
C GLY A 24 69.64 24.14 -16.05
N LYS A 25 70.19 23.96 -14.86
CA LYS A 25 69.63 23.09 -13.85
C LYS A 25 68.25 23.64 -13.42
N GLY A 26 67.19 23.17 -14.06
CA GLY A 26 65.81 23.39 -13.60
C GLY A 26 65.55 22.53 -12.37
N LYS A 27 65.56 23.15 -11.21
CA LYS A 27 65.01 22.54 -9.99
C LYS A 27 63.51 22.21 -10.25
N SER A 28 63.25 20.93 -10.37
CA SER A 28 61.87 20.41 -10.32
C SER A 28 61.27 20.77 -8.95
N ARG A 29 60.48 21.82 -8.90
CA ARG A 29 59.59 22.11 -7.79
C ARG A 29 58.49 21.07 -7.87
N ARG A 30 58.65 19.97 -7.15
CA ARG A 30 57.51 19.12 -6.76
C ARG A 30 56.54 20.04 -6.00
N LYS A 31 55.42 20.38 -6.64
CA LYS A 31 54.28 20.95 -5.95
C LYS A 31 53.77 19.90 -4.99
N ALA A 32 54.12 20.01 -3.74
CA ALA A 32 53.44 19.28 -2.69
C ALA A 32 51.97 19.69 -2.76
N ALA A 33 51.07 18.79 -3.13
CA ALA A 33 49.64 19.01 -2.97
C ALA A 33 49.41 19.13 -1.48
N VAL A 34 49.20 20.35 -1.02
CA VAL A 34 48.73 20.61 0.35
C VAL A 34 47.32 20.06 0.37
N PHE A 35 47.15 18.92 0.96
CA PHE A 35 45.84 18.37 1.27
C PHE A 35 45.27 19.23 2.43
N VAL A 36 44.65 20.34 2.05
CA VAL A 36 43.90 21.11 3.02
C VAL A 36 42.72 20.26 3.41
N GLU A 37 42.83 19.62 4.58
CA GLU A 37 41.68 18.94 5.20
C GLU A 37 40.61 19.97 5.44
N ASN A 38 39.65 20.02 4.52
CA ASN A 38 38.61 21.03 4.58
C ASN A 38 37.62 20.61 5.66
N THR A 39 37.92 20.96 6.88
CA THR A 39 37.13 20.70 8.08
C THR A 39 35.67 21.12 7.86
N TYR A 40 35.43 22.18 7.08
CA TYR A 40 34.07 22.65 6.73
C TYR A 40 33.31 21.64 5.85
N ILE A 41 33.99 20.89 4.96
CA ILE A 41 33.35 19.84 4.15
C ILE A 41 32.95 18.67 5.06
N LYS A 42 33.78 18.28 6.01
CA LYS A 42 33.47 17.21 6.98
C LYS A 42 32.25 17.59 7.85
N TRP A 43 32.23 18.84 8.33
CA TRP A 43 31.07 19.35 9.08
C TRP A 43 29.82 19.48 8.21
N GLY A 44 29.94 19.89 6.97
CA GLY A 44 28.82 19.94 6.02
C GLY A 44 28.21 18.56 5.76
N ILE A 45 29.06 17.54 5.57
CA ILE A 45 28.60 16.13 5.39
C ILE A 45 27.94 15.62 6.66
N LEU A 46 28.50 15.92 7.84
CA LEU A 46 27.90 15.49 9.11
C LEU A 46 26.53 16.16 9.35
N ILE A 47 26.41 17.45 9.09
CA ILE A 47 25.15 18.19 9.20
C ILE A 47 24.10 17.62 8.22
N LEU A 48 24.50 17.33 7.00
CA LEU A 48 23.59 16.73 5.99
C LEU A 48 23.13 15.33 6.43
N ALA A 49 24.04 14.50 6.95
CA ALA A 49 23.71 13.17 7.48
C ALA A 49 22.78 13.24 8.70
N VAL A 50 22.98 14.20 9.60
CA VAL A 50 22.08 14.42 10.74
C VAL A 50 20.72 14.95 10.27
N LEU A 51 20.69 15.87 9.31
CA LEU A 51 19.44 16.36 8.72
C LEU A 51 18.65 15.25 8.03
N THR A 52 19.30 14.39 7.22
CA THR A 52 18.64 13.25 6.58
C THR A 52 18.15 12.23 7.60
N LEU A 53 18.91 11.98 8.66
CA LEU A 53 18.48 11.11 9.76
C LEU A 53 17.28 11.71 10.51
N VAL A 54 17.30 13.02 10.80
CA VAL A 54 16.19 13.71 11.47
C VAL A 54 14.94 13.72 10.57
N LEU A 55 15.09 13.90 9.25
CA LEU A 55 13.99 13.82 8.32
C LEU A 55 13.45 12.39 8.19
N ALA A 56 14.32 11.39 8.19
CA ALA A 56 13.92 9.98 8.19
C ALA A 56 13.21 9.60 9.49
N VAL A 57 13.73 10.03 10.66
CA VAL A 57 13.10 9.80 11.97
C VAL A 57 11.79 10.59 12.08
N ARG A 58 11.72 11.82 11.57
CA ARG A 58 10.46 12.57 11.51
C ARG A 58 9.46 11.92 10.54
N GLY A 59 9.90 11.44 9.37
CA GLY A 59 9.06 10.63 8.46
C GLY A 59 8.54 9.38 9.16
N PHE A 60 9.37 8.66 9.88
CA PHE A 60 8.98 7.48 10.66
C PHE A 60 8.04 7.82 11.84
N LEU A 61 8.26 8.95 12.53
CA LEU A 61 7.40 9.43 13.62
C LEU A 61 6.14 10.18 13.15
N SER A 62 6.09 10.65 11.90
CA SER A 62 4.92 11.31 11.32
C SER A 62 3.99 10.33 10.60
N HIS A 63 4.38 9.05 10.43
CA HIS A 63 3.46 7.96 10.20
C HIS A 63 2.76 7.67 11.54
N GLY A 64 1.94 8.62 11.97
CA GLY A 64 1.11 8.52 13.17
C GLY A 64 -0.05 7.55 12.97
N GLY A 65 0.24 6.37 12.42
CA GLY A 65 -0.69 5.26 12.42
C GLY A 65 -0.85 4.77 13.85
N THR A 66 -2.08 4.64 14.32
CA THR A 66 -2.36 4.00 15.59
C THR A 66 -2.01 2.52 15.46
N TYR A 67 -0.92 2.09 16.09
CA TYR A 67 -0.63 0.66 16.22
C TYR A 67 -1.61 0.06 17.22
N VAL A 68 -2.30 -0.99 16.82
CA VAL A 68 -3.25 -1.69 17.68
C VAL A 68 -2.63 -3.00 18.16
N ASN A 69 -2.88 -3.33 19.42
CA ASN A 69 -2.42 -4.56 20.01
C ASN A 69 -3.55 -5.60 19.93
N VAL A 70 -3.68 -6.22 18.78
CA VAL A 70 -4.59 -7.33 18.52
C VAL A 70 -3.79 -8.49 17.93
N ASP A 71 -4.31 -9.71 18.10
CA ASP A 71 -3.78 -10.93 17.49
C ASP A 71 -4.69 -11.42 16.37
N ALA A 72 -4.31 -12.50 15.70
CA ALA A 72 -5.10 -13.10 14.62
C ALA A 72 -6.05 -14.20 15.12
N SER A 73 -6.39 -14.21 16.41
CA SER A 73 -7.41 -15.12 16.96
C SER A 73 -8.79 -14.81 16.35
N GLU A 74 -9.66 -15.83 16.32
CA GLU A 74 -11.03 -15.66 15.85
C GLU A 74 -11.76 -14.63 16.71
N PRO A 75 -12.22 -13.51 16.12
CA PRO A 75 -12.99 -12.52 16.86
C PRO A 75 -14.39 -13.06 17.21
N ASP A 76 -15.07 -12.36 18.12
CA ASP A 76 -16.48 -12.65 18.38
C ASP A 76 -17.32 -12.20 17.15
N ILE A 77 -17.98 -13.18 16.51
CA ILE A 77 -18.73 -12.99 15.27
C ILE A 77 -20.19 -13.36 15.51
N ASP A 78 -21.08 -12.40 15.35
CA ASP A 78 -22.53 -12.66 15.31
C ASP A 78 -22.92 -13.18 13.92
N VAL A 79 -23.27 -14.48 13.86
CA VAL A 79 -23.61 -15.15 12.59
C VAL A 79 -25.09 -14.93 12.27
N GLN A 80 -25.35 -13.97 11.38
CA GLN A 80 -26.69 -13.59 10.91
C GLN A 80 -26.81 -13.77 9.39
N LEU A 81 -26.69 -14.99 8.89
CA LEU A 81 -26.68 -15.25 7.46
C LEU A 81 -27.95 -14.71 6.78
N LEU A 82 -27.75 -14.12 5.60
CA LEU A 82 -28.84 -13.68 4.72
C LEU A 82 -29.62 -14.91 4.23
N ASP A 83 -30.90 -14.71 3.93
CA ASP A 83 -31.67 -15.71 3.19
C ASP A 83 -31.06 -15.94 1.81
N VAL A 84 -31.07 -17.19 1.32
CA VAL A 84 -30.58 -17.48 -0.02
C VAL A 84 -31.54 -16.89 -1.05
N ASN A 85 -31.02 -15.97 -1.86
CA ASN A 85 -31.77 -15.26 -2.88
C ASN A 85 -30.83 -14.70 -3.97
N PRO A 86 -31.33 -14.39 -5.18
CA PRO A 86 -30.46 -13.97 -6.28
C PRO A 86 -29.88 -12.55 -6.14
N TYR A 87 -30.33 -11.73 -5.18
CA TYR A 87 -29.95 -10.32 -5.07
C TYR A 87 -28.84 -10.07 -4.04
N SER A 88 -28.73 -10.91 -2.99
CA SER A 88 -27.73 -10.67 -1.95
C SER A 88 -26.99 -11.93 -1.47
N ARG A 89 -27.57 -13.13 -1.60
CA ARG A 89 -26.89 -14.38 -1.30
C ARG A 89 -27.29 -15.46 -2.32
N PRO A 90 -26.58 -15.56 -3.46
CA PRO A 90 -26.97 -16.47 -4.54
C PRO A 90 -26.77 -17.97 -4.21
N GLY A 91 -26.07 -18.31 -3.12
CA GLY A 91 -25.73 -19.67 -2.77
C GLY A 91 -24.73 -20.31 -3.75
N ILE A 92 -23.90 -19.50 -4.38
CA ILE A 92 -22.84 -19.94 -5.31
C ILE A 92 -21.57 -20.15 -4.49
N GLU A 93 -20.91 -21.29 -4.67
CA GLU A 93 -19.61 -21.56 -4.05
C GLU A 93 -18.51 -20.68 -4.65
N SER A 94 -17.59 -20.20 -3.79
CA SER A 94 -16.39 -19.49 -4.22
C SER A 94 -15.38 -20.44 -4.87
N ASN A 95 -14.49 -19.90 -5.71
CA ASN A 95 -13.42 -20.68 -6.39
C ASN A 95 -12.21 -20.97 -5.50
N GLY A 96 -12.33 -20.74 -4.19
CA GLY A 96 -11.22 -20.67 -3.24
C GLY A 96 -10.83 -19.22 -2.99
N ILE A 97 -10.38 -18.92 -1.76
CA ILE A 97 -10.10 -17.55 -1.34
C ILE A 97 -8.64 -17.23 -1.58
N THR A 98 -8.40 -16.17 -2.36
CA THR A 98 -7.08 -15.66 -2.74
C THR A 98 -6.85 -14.21 -2.28
N GLY A 99 -7.81 -13.61 -1.57
CA GLY A 99 -7.66 -12.25 -1.05
C GLY A 99 -8.84 -11.82 -0.18
N ILE A 100 -8.67 -10.67 0.46
CA ILE A 100 -9.69 -10.01 1.27
C ILE A 100 -9.89 -8.62 0.70
N VAL A 101 -11.13 -8.20 0.47
CA VAL A 101 -11.46 -6.88 -0.05
C VAL A 101 -12.13 -6.04 1.03
N ILE A 102 -11.51 -4.90 1.34
CA ILE A 102 -12.05 -3.94 2.30
C ILE A 102 -12.91 -2.92 1.57
N HIS A 103 -14.11 -2.69 2.12
CA HIS A 103 -15.08 -1.71 1.68
C HIS A 103 -15.46 -0.77 2.82
N TYR A 104 -16.24 0.23 2.53
CA TYR A 104 -16.96 1.04 3.52
C TYR A 104 -18.40 1.16 3.07
N THR A 105 -19.33 1.23 4.01
CA THR A 105 -20.78 1.21 3.72
C THR A 105 -21.26 2.40 2.89
N ALA A 106 -20.48 3.48 2.82
CA ALA A 106 -20.88 4.75 2.21
C ALA A 106 -22.21 5.29 2.74
N ASN A 107 -22.58 4.91 3.95
CA ASN A 107 -23.80 5.30 4.67
C ASN A 107 -23.44 5.74 6.09
N PRO A 108 -23.01 7.01 6.27
CA PRO A 108 -22.51 7.50 7.55
C PRO A 108 -23.49 7.28 8.71
N GLY A 109 -22.98 6.76 9.81
CA GLY A 109 -23.76 6.53 11.03
C GLY A 109 -24.66 5.29 11.01
N SER A 110 -24.68 4.51 9.92
CA SER A 110 -25.42 3.25 9.89
C SER A 110 -24.73 2.18 10.74
N THR A 111 -25.53 1.32 11.37
CA THR A 111 -25.05 0.19 12.16
C THR A 111 -24.78 -1.04 11.30
N ALA A 112 -24.04 -2.03 11.85
CA ALA A 112 -23.84 -3.31 11.17
C ALA A 112 -25.17 -4.02 10.92
N GLN A 113 -26.11 -3.95 11.88
CA GLN A 113 -27.43 -4.56 11.76
C GLN A 113 -28.25 -3.93 10.63
N GLU A 114 -28.27 -2.59 10.51
CA GLU A 114 -29.00 -1.92 9.43
C GLU A 114 -28.45 -2.31 8.05
N ASN A 115 -27.12 -2.41 7.90
CA ASN A 115 -26.51 -2.83 6.64
C ASN A 115 -26.81 -4.30 6.32
N ARG A 116 -26.74 -5.20 7.32
CA ARG A 116 -27.15 -6.61 7.16
C ARG A 116 -28.62 -6.71 6.73
N ASP A 117 -29.51 -5.93 7.37
CA ASP A 117 -30.94 -5.97 7.07
C ASP A 117 -31.27 -5.33 5.71
N TYR A 118 -30.51 -4.30 5.30
CA TYR A 118 -30.57 -3.80 3.93
C TYR A 118 -30.24 -4.89 2.92
N PHE A 119 -29.12 -5.61 3.10
CA PHE A 119 -28.77 -6.71 2.21
C PHE A 119 -29.86 -7.80 2.17
N ASN A 120 -30.42 -8.19 3.32
CA ASN A 120 -31.49 -9.19 3.33
C ASN A 120 -32.78 -8.66 2.68
N GLY A 121 -33.03 -7.35 2.80
CA GLY A 121 -34.20 -6.68 2.19
C GLY A 121 -34.18 -6.64 0.67
N LEU A 122 -32.99 -6.76 0.03
CA LEU A 122 -32.86 -6.75 -1.42
C LEU A 122 -33.60 -7.90 -2.13
N GLN A 123 -33.85 -9.01 -1.45
CA GLN A 123 -34.70 -10.07 -1.98
C GLN A 123 -36.13 -9.60 -2.27
N TYR A 124 -36.62 -8.59 -1.56
CA TYR A 124 -37.96 -8.02 -1.70
C TYR A 124 -37.98 -6.78 -2.60
N SER A 125 -37.04 -5.83 -2.39
CA SER A 125 -36.97 -4.60 -3.17
C SER A 125 -36.48 -4.83 -4.60
N GLN A 126 -35.55 -5.75 -4.80
CA GLN A 126 -34.95 -6.11 -6.11
C GLN A 126 -34.33 -4.92 -6.84
N GLU A 127 -34.01 -3.85 -6.13
CA GLU A 127 -33.48 -2.60 -6.72
C GLU A 127 -32.03 -2.70 -7.19
N THR A 128 -31.26 -3.60 -6.57
CA THR A 128 -29.85 -3.85 -6.91
C THR A 128 -29.44 -5.23 -6.40
N SER A 129 -28.21 -5.64 -6.76
CA SER A 129 -27.56 -6.79 -6.14
C SER A 129 -26.36 -6.33 -5.34
N ALA A 130 -26.40 -6.54 -4.02
CA ALA A 130 -25.31 -6.18 -3.12
C ALA A 130 -25.33 -7.07 -1.86
N SER A 131 -24.14 -7.37 -1.35
CA SER A 131 -23.92 -8.02 -0.06
C SER A 131 -22.44 -7.97 0.33
N SER A 132 -22.12 -8.50 1.49
CA SER A 132 -20.76 -8.69 1.98
C SER A 132 -20.71 -9.98 2.80
N ASN A 133 -19.52 -10.59 2.92
CA ASN A 133 -19.36 -11.73 3.83
C ASN A 133 -19.46 -11.25 5.28
N PHE A 134 -18.86 -10.11 5.60
CA PHE A 134 -18.89 -9.52 6.94
C PHE A 134 -19.26 -8.04 6.89
N VAL A 135 -19.87 -7.56 7.97
CA VAL A 135 -20.04 -6.14 8.28
C VAL A 135 -19.43 -5.88 9.64
N VAL A 136 -18.53 -4.87 9.73
CA VAL A 136 -17.97 -4.38 11.00
C VAL A 136 -18.68 -3.08 11.37
N GLY A 137 -19.27 -3.03 12.55
CA GLY A 137 -20.08 -1.90 13.02
C GLY A 137 -19.29 -0.81 13.71
N LEU A 138 -20.02 0.23 14.16
CA LEU A 138 -19.42 1.44 14.75
C LEU A 138 -18.80 1.20 16.13
N ASP A 139 -19.33 0.24 16.88
CA ASP A 139 -18.84 -0.17 18.20
C ASP A 139 -17.92 -1.40 18.12
N GLY A 140 -17.51 -1.78 16.89
CA GLY A 140 -16.62 -2.91 16.63
C GLY A 140 -17.29 -4.27 16.55
N GLU A 141 -18.62 -4.34 16.63
CA GLU A 141 -19.37 -5.58 16.42
C GLU A 141 -19.19 -6.12 15.02
N ILE A 142 -19.11 -7.45 14.87
CA ILE A 142 -18.91 -8.12 13.58
C ILE A 142 -20.12 -9.00 13.29
N ILE A 143 -20.79 -8.75 12.17
CA ILE A 143 -21.87 -9.59 11.68
C ILE A 143 -21.42 -10.35 10.45
N GLN A 144 -21.57 -11.68 10.44
CA GLN A 144 -21.39 -12.50 9.25
C GLN A 144 -22.71 -12.62 8.48
N CYS A 145 -22.73 -12.06 7.26
CA CYS A 145 -23.90 -12.03 6.39
C CYS A 145 -23.91 -13.17 5.36
N VAL A 146 -22.74 -13.53 4.80
CA VAL A 146 -22.56 -14.59 3.82
C VAL A 146 -21.42 -15.50 4.27
N PRO A 147 -21.54 -16.83 4.20
CA PRO A 147 -20.44 -17.73 4.49
C PRO A 147 -19.20 -17.43 3.64
N THR A 148 -18.01 -17.62 4.20
CA THR A 148 -16.76 -17.33 3.47
C THR A 148 -16.52 -18.24 2.26
N TRP A 149 -17.21 -19.34 2.15
CA TRP A 149 -17.17 -20.26 0.99
C TRP A 149 -18.27 -19.98 -0.05
N GLU A 150 -19.10 -18.95 0.17
CA GLU A 150 -20.12 -18.51 -0.77
C GLU A 150 -19.78 -17.12 -1.33
N VAL A 151 -20.19 -16.87 -2.56
CA VAL A 151 -20.06 -15.60 -3.26
C VAL A 151 -20.93 -14.54 -2.60
N ALA A 152 -20.31 -13.39 -2.23
CA ALA A 152 -21.00 -12.17 -1.88
C ALA A 152 -20.88 -11.15 -3.04
N TYR A 153 -21.85 -10.27 -3.20
CA TYR A 153 -21.89 -9.26 -4.28
C TYR A 153 -21.32 -7.92 -3.81
N ALA A 154 -20.00 -7.83 -3.68
CA ALA A 154 -19.29 -6.64 -3.20
C ALA A 154 -18.17 -6.17 -4.13
N SER A 155 -17.40 -7.09 -4.68
CA SER A 155 -16.05 -6.86 -5.22
C SER A 155 -15.96 -7.10 -6.73
N ASN A 156 -17.06 -7.00 -7.47
CA ASN A 156 -17.13 -7.18 -8.91
C ASN A 156 -16.52 -8.52 -9.38
N ASP A 157 -15.50 -8.49 -10.23
CA ASP A 157 -14.86 -9.70 -10.76
C ASP A 157 -14.15 -10.53 -9.68
N ARG A 158 -13.85 -9.91 -8.51
CA ARG A 158 -13.25 -10.58 -7.36
C ARG A 158 -14.27 -11.19 -6.38
N ASN A 159 -15.56 -11.15 -6.70
CA ASN A 159 -16.61 -11.80 -5.87
C ASN A 159 -16.40 -13.31 -5.70
N TYR A 160 -15.76 -13.95 -6.68
CA TYR A 160 -15.64 -15.41 -6.74
C TYR A 160 -14.44 -15.98 -5.99
N ASP A 161 -13.49 -15.13 -5.63
CA ASP A 161 -12.20 -15.56 -5.06
C ASP A 161 -11.73 -14.71 -3.85
N THR A 162 -12.61 -13.87 -3.31
CA THR A 162 -12.28 -13.05 -2.14
C THR A 162 -13.36 -13.10 -1.07
N VAL A 163 -12.94 -12.79 0.17
CA VAL A 163 -13.84 -12.44 1.26
C VAL A 163 -13.99 -10.93 1.29
N SER A 164 -15.21 -10.42 1.32
CA SER A 164 -15.52 -9.00 1.41
C SER A 164 -15.90 -8.59 2.84
N ILE A 165 -15.40 -7.42 3.28
CA ILE A 165 -15.71 -6.82 4.55
C ILE A 165 -16.22 -5.39 4.31
N GLU A 166 -17.50 -5.14 4.60
CA GLU A 166 -18.08 -3.80 4.66
C GLU A 166 -17.88 -3.21 6.04
N VAL A 167 -17.44 -1.95 6.09
CA VAL A 167 -17.05 -1.29 7.33
C VAL A 167 -17.90 -0.04 7.55
N CYS A 168 -18.59 0.02 8.68
CA CYS A 168 -19.36 1.18 9.10
C CYS A 168 -18.43 2.34 9.49
N HIS A 169 -18.91 3.56 9.30
CA HIS A 169 -18.17 4.77 9.61
C HIS A 169 -19.12 5.87 10.14
N PRO A 170 -18.67 6.73 11.08
CA PRO A 170 -19.55 7.65 11.79
C PRO A 170 -19.96 8.85 10.95
N ASP A 171 -19.14 9.28 9.98
CA ASP A 171 -19.35 10.53 9.25
C ASP A 171 -18.87 10.48 7.79
N GLU A 172 -19.05 11.57 7.07
CA GLU A 172 -18.74 11.73 5.63
C GLU A 172 -17.24 11.59 5.28
N SER A 173 -16.33 11.61 6.26
CA SER A 173 -14.90 11.37 6.01
C SER A 173 -14.63 9.94 5.61
N GLY A 174 -15.49 9.00 6.01
CA GLY A 174 -15.29 7.57 5.82
C GLY A 174 -14.21 6.98 6.73
N LYS A 175 -13.73 7.77 7.73
CA LYS A 175 -12.78 7.29 8.73
C LYS A 175 -13.52 6.42 9.75
N PHE A 176 -12.91 5.29 10.11
CA PHE A 176 -13.45 4.36 11.08
C PHE A 176 -13.24 4.84 12.51
N THR A 177 -14.09 4.42 13.44
CA THR A 177 -13.85 4.59 14.88
C THR A 177 -12.66 3.72 15.32
N ASP A 178 -12.14 3.96 16.51
CA ASP A 178 -11.03 3.13 17.03
C ASP A 178 -11.54 1.69 17.30
N GLU A 179 -12.75 1.52 17.77
CA GLU A 179 -13.40 0.22 18.02
C GLU A 179 -13.59 -0.55 16.71
N THR A 180 -14.16 0.11 15.68
CA THR A 180 -14.33 -0.45 14.34
C THR A 180 -12.98 -0.86 13.76
N TYR A 181 -11.96 0.00 13.92
CA TYR A 181 -10.61 -0.26 13.39
C TYR A 181 -9.95 -1.48 14.04
N HIS A 182 -10.03 -1.61 15.37
CA HIS A 182 -9.51 -2.76 16.11
C HIS A 182 -10.12 -4.08 15.62
N SER A 183 -11.46 -4.12 15.54
CA SER A 183 -12.18 -5.30 15.07
C SER A 183 -11.88 -5.62 13.60
N LEU A 184 -11.72 -4.59 12.76
CA LEU A 184 -11.34 -4.78 11.36
C LEU A 184 -9.94 -5.39 11.22
N VAL A 185 -8.95 -4.92 12.00
CA VAL A 185 -7.59 -5.48 11.99
C VAL A 185 -7.63 -6.95 12.44
N GLN A 186 -8.30 -7.26 13.55
CA GLN A 186 -8.39 -8.61 14.08
C GLN A 186 -9.10 -9.56 13.11
N LEU A 187 -10.26 -9.18 12.59
CA LEU A 187 -11.02 -9.97 11.62
C LEU A 187 -10.19 -10.25 10.36
N THR A 188 -9.53 -9.22 9.84
CA THR A 188 -8.71 -9.34 8.63
C THR A 188 -7.51 -10.28 8.87
N ALA A 189 -6.81 -10.12 10.00
CA ALA A 189 -5.67 -10.98 10.36
C ALA A 189 -6.10 -12.43 10.54
N TRP A 190 -7.21 -12.69 11.27
CA TRP A 190 -7.77 -14.03 11.40
C TRP A 190 -8.13 -14.68 10.07
N LEU A 191 -8.76 -13.92 9.16
CA LEU A 191 -9.07 -14.41 7.80
C LEU A 191 -7.80 -14.70 6.99
N CYS A 192 -6.75 -13.87 7.12
CA CYS A 192 -5.46 -14.14 6.49
C CYS A 192 -4.88 -15.48 6.96
N VAL A 193 -4.84 -15.73 8.28
CA VAL A 193 -4.37 -17.00 8.84
C VAL A 193 -5.25 -18.17 8.35
N LYS A 194 -6.57 -18.00 8.41
CA LYS A 194 -7.55 -19.04 7.99
C LYS A 194 -7.39 -19.49 6.54
N PHE A 195 -7.05 -18.56 5.63
CA PHE A 195 -6.93 -18.84 4.20
C PHE A 195 -5.49 -18.90 3.71
N ASN A 196 -4.51 -18.88 4.61
CA ASN A 196 -3.07 -18.88 4.29
C ASN A 196 -2.69 -17.70 3.38
N LEU A 197 -3.19 -16.51 3.71
CA LEU A 197 -2.94 -15.24 3.07
C LEU A 197 -1.97 -14.40 3.91
N THR A 198 -1.48 -13.32 3.31
CA THR A 198 -0.66 -12.30 3.95
C THR A 198 -1.37 -10.93 3.89
N ALA A 199 -0.82 -9.91 4.55
CA ALA A 199 -1.34 -8.56 4.44
C ALA A 199 -1.24 -7.99 2.99
N ASP A 200 -0.41 -8.57 2.12
CA ASP A 200 -0.32 -8.17 0.70
C ASP A 200 -1.53 -8.66 -0.12
N ASP A 201 -2.24 -9.69 0.35
CA ASP A 201 -3.45 -10.21 -0.26
C ASP A 201 -4.72 -9.44 0.19
N VAL A 202 -4.55 -8.45 1.07
CA VAL A 202 -5.60 -7.53 1.52
C VAL A 202 -5.60 -6.30 0.63
N ILE A 203 -6.72 -6.07 -0.06
CA ILE A 203 -6.87 -5.01 -1.05
C ILE A 203 -8.13 -4.17 -0.79
N ARG A 204 -8.17 -2.97 -1.37
CA ARG A 204 -9.36 -2.10 -1.35
C ARG A 204 -10.27 -2.42 -2.55
N HIS A 205 -11.53 -2.13 -2.48
CA HIS A 205 -12.40 -2.14 -3.67
C HIS A 205 -11.84 -1.21 -4.76
N TYR A 206 -11.18 -0.13 -4.38
CA TYR A 206 -10.45 0.76 -5.29
C TYR A 206 -9.44 0.01 -6.16
N ASP A 207 -8.70 -0.92 -5.60
CA ASP A 207 -7.67 -1.68 -6.30
C ASP A 207 -8.26 -2.67 -7.33
N VAL A 208 -9.56 -3.00 -7.18
CA VAL A 208 -10.31 -3.84 -8.14
C VAL A 208 -10.90 -3.02 -9.28
N THR A 209 -11.50 -1.86 -8.98
CA THR A 209 -12.35 -1.15 -9.95
C THR A 209 -12.01 0.32 -10.16
N GLY A 210 -11.15 0.91 -9.31
CA GLY A 210 -10.91 2.36 -9.27
C GLY A 210 -11.99 3.15 -8.53
N LYS A 211 -13.02 2.49 -7.95
CA LYS A 211 -14.04 3.14 -7.14
C LYS A 211 -13.41 3.73 -5.86
N ASN A 212 -13.77 4.95 -5.45
CA ASN A 212 -13.32 5.54 -4.19
C ASN A 212 -13.90 4.80 -2.97
N CYS A 213 -13.39 3.58 -2.71
CA CYS A 213 -13.86 2.68 -1.66
C CYS A 213 -12.71 1.76 -1.16
N PRO A 214 -12.47 1.73 0.17
CA PRO A 214 -13.04 2.63 1.19
C PRO A 214 -12.48 4.04 1.06
N LYS A 215 -13.34 5.04 1.11
CA LYS A 215 -13.00 6.43 0.83
C LYS A 215 -11.79 6.91 1.60
N TYR A 216 -11.79 6.75 2.93
CA TYR A 216 -10.69 7.24 3.77
C TYR A 216 -9.34 6.63 3.38
N TYR A 217 -9.28 5.35 3.10
CA TYR A 217 -8.03 4.67 2.71
C TYR A 217 -7.58 4.96 1.28
N VAL A 218 -8.49 5.40 0.41
CA VAL A 218 -8.12 5.86 -0.94
C VAL A 218 -7.56 7.28 -0.90
N GLU A 219 -8.11 8.14 -0.03
CA GLU A 219 -7.70 9.53 0.12
C GLU A 219 -6.47 9.69 1.04
N HIS A 220 -6.14 8.67 1.85
CA HIS A 220 -5.04 8.62 2.83
C HIS A 220 -4.26 7.32 2.70
N GLU A 221 -3.35 7.27 1.73
CA GLU A 221 -2.54 6.08 1.45
C GLU A 221 -1.69 5.64 2.65
N ASP A 222 -1.20 6.59 3.43
CA ASP A 222 -0.45 6.33 4.68
C ASP A 222 -1.30 5.58 5.73
N ALA A 223 -2.60 5.89 5.81
CA ALA A 223 -3.52 5.17 6.69
C ALA A 223 -3.80 3.75 6.18
N TRP A 224 -3.84 3.55 4.86
CA TRP A 224 -3.97 2.23 4.26
C TRP A 224 -2.74 1.36 4.53
N GLU A 225 -1.54 1.89 4.32
CA GLU A 225 -0.29 1.18 4.61
C GLU A 225 -0.18 0.84 6.10
N THR A 226 -0.54 1.77 7.00
CA THR A 226 -0.59 1.51 8.44
C THR A 226 -1.57 0.38 8.79
N PHE A 227 -2.73 0.32 8.12
CA PHE A 227 -3.69 -0.76 8.32
C PHE A 227 -3.08 -2.12 7.93
N LYS A 228 -2.42 -2.22 6.78
CA LYS A 228 -1.74 -3.45 6.35
C LYS A 228 -0.61 -3.85 7.30
N GLU A 229 0.16 -2.88 7.80
CA GLU A 229 1.19 -3.14 8.81
C GLU A 229 0.59 -3.72 10.09
N ASN A 230 -0.52 -3.16 10.59
CA ASN A 230 -1.20 -3.70 11.77
C ASN A 230 -1.74 -5.13 11.55
N VAL A 231 -2.31 -5.41 10.37
CA VAL A 231 -2.73 -6.77 9.99
C VAL A 231 -1.52 -7.73 10.00
N SER A 232 -0.40 -7.32 9.40
CA SER A 232 0.84 -8.13 9.37
C SER A 232 1.40 -8.40 10.78
N LEU A 233 1.37 -7.40 11.65
CA LEU A 233 1.80 -7.54 13.05
C LEU A 233 0.89 -8.50 13.82
N ALA A 234 -0.44 -8.41 13.62
CA ALA A 234 -1.40 -9.30 14.27
C ALA A 234 -1.20 -10.77 13.83
N ILE A 235 -0.94 -11.02 12.55
CA ILE A 235 -0.63 -12.36 12.03
C ILE A 235 0.63 -12.93 12.69
N THR A 236 1.67 -12.12 12.88
CA THR A 236 2.95 -12.58 13.43
C THR A 236 2.94 -12.75 14.96
N SER A 237 1.98 -12.14 15.68
CA SER A 237 1.87 -12.26 17.14
C SER A 237 1.36 -13.63 17.60
N GLU A 238 0.78 -14.44 16.73
CA GLU A 238 0.34 -15.82 17.01
C GLU A 238 1.40 -16.89 16.75
N SER A 239 2.54 -16.54 16.17
CA SER A 239 3.62 -17.49 15.85
C SER A 239 4.62 -17.55 16.99
#